data_94f16ad343a3e273452629958f3c5753
#
_entry.id   94f16ad343a3e273452629958f3c5753
#
_cell.length_a   1.000
_cell.length_b   1.000
_cell.length_c   1.000
_cell.angle_alpha   90.00
_cell.angle_beta   90.00
_cell.angle_gamma   90.00
#
_symmetry.space_group_name_H-M   'P 1'
#
loop_
_entity.id
_entity.type
_entity.pdbx_description
1 polymer ?
#
loop_
_entity_poly.entity_id
_entity_poly.type
_entity_poly.pdbx_seq_one_letter_code
_entity_poly.pdbx_strand_id
1 'polypeptide(L)'
;MLSGYIFNKGLKTYNNIFKKQRKDPKSLFSKGSIDLYDAMKNSYAKEEDQQKFGSDAGYKYDAELSNDNQQVYYNPKSKKMLFSISGTHNVSDIGTDIKMMTTGVKSTDRYRQAEMTLGKAKAKYNPSHTTAYGTSLGGSIASKLEDKADRVVTLNKAHIPFDKTGSKETAIRSRGDIVSVFAANGKHVHTIANGDLADPMTWLRSHGSDSIKGKGYFIG
;
A
#
# COMPACT_ATOMS: atom_id res chain seq x y z
N MET A 1 -7.85 38.97 -10.37
CA MET A 1 -7.82 38.22 -11.65
C MET A 1 -6.58 37.32 -11.85
N LEU A 2 -5.43 37.59 -11.23
CA LEU A 2 -4.20 36.73 -11.36
C LEU A 2 -4.30 35.38 -10.65
N SER A 3 -5.02 35.31 -9.53
CA SER A 3 -5.07 34.05 -8.72
C SER A 3 -5.81 32.89 -9.44
N GLY A 4 -6.87 33.21 -10.19
CA GLY A 4 -7.60 32.20 -10.94
C GLY A 4 -6.84 31.64 -12.14
N TYR A 5 -5.94 32.43 -12.73
CA TYR A 5 -5.12 31.99 -13.87
C TYR A 5 -4.02 31.04 -13.45
N ILE A 6 -3.37 31.28 -12.31
CA ILE A 6 -2.32 30.42 -11.75
C ILE A 6 -2.93 29.08 -11.32
N PHE A 7 -4.11 29.11 -10.68
CA PHE A 7 -4.82 27.90 -10.26
C PHE A 7 -5.23 27.04 -11.47
N ASN A 8 -5.81 27.63 -12.51
CA ASN A 8 -6.20 26.91 -13.73
C ASN A 8 -5.01 26.34 -14.51
N LYS A 9 -3.87 27.03 -14.52
CA LYS A 9 -2.64 26.54 -15.18
C LYS A 9 -2.04 25.39 -14.41
N GLY A 10 -2.05 25.45 -13.08
CA GLY A 10 -1.66 24.35 -12.17
C GLY A 10 -2.53 23.11 -12.38
N LEU A 11 -3.85 23.28 -12.46
CA LEU A 11 -4.79 22.17 -12.70
C LEU A 11 -4.62 21.52 -14.08
N LYS A 12 -4.36 22.31 -15.14
CA LYS A 12 -4.08 21.78 -16.49
C LYS A 12 -2.77 21.00 -16.53
N THR A 13 -1.72 21.51 -15.91
CA THR A 13 -0.42 20.81 -15.84
C THR A 13 -0.55 19.53 -15.01
N TYR A 14 -1.23 19.58 -13.88
CA TYR A 14 -1.59 18.44 -13.05
C TYR A 14 -2.36 17.37 -13.86
N ASN A 15 -3.42 17.78 -14.56
CA ASN A 15 -4.22 16.88 -15.38
C ASN A 15 -3.42 16.25 -16.55
N ASN A 16 -2.47 16.96 -17.15
CA ASN A 16 -1.64 16.43 -18.23
C ASN A 16 -0.59 15.43 -17.75
N ILE A 17 -0.02 15.63 -16.57
CA ILE A 17 0.89 14.68 -15.92
C ILE A 17 0.17 13.35 -15.66
N PHE A 18 -1.11 13.41 -15.22
CA PHE A 18 -1.90 12.22 -14.90
C PHE A 18 -2.52 11.50 -16.11
N LYS A 19 -2.76 12.20 -17.23
CA LYS A 19 -3.25 11.58 -18.47
C LYS A 19 -2.24 10.65 -19.12
N LYS A 20 -0.94 10.86 -18.92
CA LYS A 20 0.14 10.08 -19.55
C LYS A 20 0.39 8.70 -18.90
N GLN A 21 -0.23 8.39 -17.75
CA GLN A 21 0.06 7.19 -16.94
C GLN A 21 -1.05 6.13 -16.94
N ARG A 22 -1.97 6.14 -17.89
CA ARG A 22 -3.02 5.12 -18.00
C ARG A 22 -2.50 3.85 -18.67
N LYS A 23 -1.80 2.99 -17.93
CA LYS A 23 -1.89 1.54 -18.17
C LYS A 23 -2.99 1.00 -17.26
N ASP A 24 -3.91 0.22 -17.81
CA ASP A 24 -4.98 -0.40 -17.02
C ASP A 24 -4.35 -1.32 -15.97
N PRO A 25 -4.49 -1.02 -14.67
CA PRO A 25 -3.88 -1.85 -13.64
C PRO A 25 -4.51 -3.24 -13.55
N LYS A 26 -5.69 -3.48 -14.13
CA LYS A 26 -6.38 -4.77 -14.10
C LYS A 26 -5.52 -5.92 -14.60
N SER A 27 -4.69 -5.72 -15.62
CA SER A 27 -3.82 -6.76 -16.16
C SER A 27 -2.73 -7.22 -15.17
N LEU A 28 -2.34 -6.37 -14.22
CA LEU A 28 -1.32 -6.67 -13.21
C LEU A 28 -1.88 -7.42 -11.99
N PHE A 29 -3.20 -7.33 -11.76
CA PHE A 29 -3.87 -7.85 -10.58
C PHE A 29 -4.83 -9.01 -10.88
N SER A 30 -4.98 -9.42 -12.14
CA SER A 30 -5.97 -10.42 -12.56
C SER A 30 -5.64 -11.87 -12.18
N LYS A 31 -4.50 -12.14 -11.54
CA LYS A 31 -4.01 -13.50 -11.26
C LYS A 31 -3.96 -13.84 -9.76
N GLY A 32 -4.49 -13.01 -8.90
CA GLY A 32 -4.51 -13.29 -7.45
C GLY A 32 -5.81 -13.93 -6.99
N SER A 33 -5.78 -14.56 -5.83
CA SER A 33 -6.94 -15.20 -5.18
C SER A 33 -7.57 -14.34 -4.08
N ILE A 34 -6.93 -13.23 -3.69
CA ILE A 34 -7.34 -12.33 -2.62
C ILE A 34 -7.64 -10.95 -3.21
N ASP A 35 -8.83 -10.41 -2.96
CA ASP A 35 -9.14 -9.02 -3.33
C ASP A 35 -8.26 -8.06 -2.52
N LEU A 36 -7.64 -7.11 -3.21
CA LEU A 36 -6.70 -6.18 -2.59
C LEU A 36 -7.39 -5.23 -1.61
N TYR A 37 -8.65 -4.83 -1.89
CA TYR A 37 -9.43 -4.02 -0.97
C TYR A 37 -9.63 -4.75 0.36
N ASP A 38 -10.05 -6.01 0.30
CA ASP A 38 -10.26 -6.83 1.49
C ASP A 38 -8.94 -7.05 2.25
N ALA A 39 -7.85 -7.29 1.52
CA ALA A 39 -6.52 -7.44 2.12
C ALA A 39 -6.06 -6.17 2.85
N MET A 40 -6.22 -5.01 2.23
CA MET A 40 -5.85 -3.73 2.84
C MET A 40 -6.73 -3.37 4.04
N LYS A 41 -8.05 -3.64 3.94
CA LYS A 41 -8.99 -3.40 5.05
C LYS A 41 -8.73 -4.33 6.22
N ASN A 42 -8.45 -5.62 5.94
CA ASN A 42 -8.17 -6.60 6.96
C ASN A 42 -6.92 -6.28 7.80
N SER A 43 -5.95 -5.55 7.24
CA SER A 43 -4.75 -5.13 7.99
C SER A 43 -5.06 -4.24 9.20
N TYR A 44 -6.27 -3.67 9.27
CA TYR A 44 -6.77 -2.85 10.39
C TYR A 44 -7.89 -3.53 11.18
N ALA A 45 -8.23 -4.77 10.85
CA ALA A 45 -9.28 -5.52 11.51
C ALA A 45 -8.83 -6.04 12.88
N LYS A 46 -9.78 -6.49 13.70
CA LYS A 46 -9.47 -7.21 14.93
C LYS A 46 -8.82 -8.56 14.59
N GLU A 47 -8.02 -9.06 15.52
CA GLU A 47 -7.28 -10.33 15.34
C GLU A 47 -8.20 -11.50 14.92
N GLU A 48 -9.40 -11.59 15.50
CA GLU A 48 -10.37 -12.63 15.15
C GLU A 48 -10.76 -12.65 13.67
N ASP A 49 -10.85 -11.47 13.05
CA ASP A 49 -11.15 -11.32 11.62
C ASP A 49 -9.89 -11.55 10.78
N GLN A 50 -8.73 -11.09 11.27
CA GLN A 50 -7.43 -11.37 10.65
C GLN A 50 -7.16 -12.88 10.56
N GLN A 51 -7.49 -13.65 11.60
CA GLN A 51 -7.33 -15.11 11.63
C GLN A 51 -8.16 -15.83 10.56
N LYS A 52 -9.33 -15.29 10.21
CA LYS A 52 -10.23 -15.87 9.20
C LYS A 52 -9.87 -15.44 7.78
N PHE A 53 -9.15 -14.33 7.65
CA PHE A 53 -8.85 -13.74 6.35
C PHE A 53 -8.03 -14.69 5.47
N GLY A 54 -8.45 -14.81 4.23
CA GLY A 54 -7.77 -15.61 3.22
C GLY A 54 -7.94 -17.13 3.36
N SER A 55 -8.71 -17.61 4.36
CA SER A 55 -8.95 -19.04 4.58
C SER A 55 -9.57 -19.73 3.36
N ASP A 56 -10.52 -19.09 2.70
CA ASP A 56 -11.18 -19.62 1.49
C ASP A 56 -10.21 -19.74 0.30
N ALA A 57 -9.17 -18.92 0.28
CA ALA A 57 -8.08 -19.00 -0.69
C ALA A 57 -6.93 -19.92 -0.22
N GLY A 58 -7.09 -20.60 0.91
CA GLY A 58 -6.13 -21.55 1.47
C GLY A 58 -4.99 -20.93 2.27
N TYR A 59 -5.07 -19.63 2.59
CA TYR A 59 -4.10 -18.99 3.47
C TYR A 59 -4.42 -19.24 4.94
N LYS A 60 -3.37 -19.39 5.75
CA LYS A 60 -3.43 -19.54 7.20
C LYS A 60 -2.71 -18.37 7.85
N TYR A 61 -3.36 -17.74 8.82
CA TYR A 61 -2.77 -16.71 9.66
C TYR A 61 -1.75 -17.29 10.62
N ASP A 62 -0.61 -16.63 10.79
CA ASP A 62 0.41 -16.98 11.77
C ASP A 62 0.33 -16.02 12.96
N ALA A 63 -0.36 -16.44 14.03
CA ALA A 63 -0.53 -15.63 15.23
C ALA A 63 0.79 -15.35 15.97
N GLU A 64 1.78 -16.22 15.87
CA GLU A 64 3.09 -16.05 16.53
C GLU A 64 3.92 -14.92 15.87
N LEU A 65 3.79 -14.76 14.56
CA LEU A 65 4.56 -13.78 13.78
C LEU A 65 3.75 -12.51 13.44
N SER A 66 2.48 -12.46 13.82
CA SER A 66 1.59 -11.34 13.54
C SER A 66 1.35 -10.47 14.77
N ASN A 67 0.99 -9.22 14.53
CA ASN A 67 0.54 -8.25 15.53
C ASN A 67 -0.28 -7.14 14.84
N ASP A 68 -0.72 -6.12 15.59
CA ASP A 68 -1.53 -5.00 15.07
C ASP A 68 -0.89 -4.25 13.89
N ASN A 69 0.43 -4.27 13.79
CA ASN A 69 1.16 -3.53 12.77
C ASN A 69 1.49 -4.34 11.52
N GLN A 70 1.47 -5.68 11.62
CA GLN A 70 1.86 -6.57 10.52
C GLN A 70 1.29 -7.97 10.69
N GLN A 71 0.91 -8.61 9.59
CA GLN A 71 0.31 -9.94 9.60
C GLN A 71 1.00 -10.83 8.58
N VAL A 72 1.19 -12.09 8.95
CA VAL A 72 1.76 -13.14 8.11
C VAL A 72 0.67 -14.15 7.75
N TYR A 73 0.50 -14.40 6.46
CA TYR A 73 -0.40 -15.42 5.93
C TYR A 73 0.37 -16.35 5.01
N TYR A 74 0.28 -17.65 5.23
CA TYR A 74 0.94 -18.66 4.42
C TYR A 74 -0.05 -19.66 3.84
N ASN A 75 0.06 -19.93 2.56
CA ASN A 75 -0.71 -20.97 1.89
C ASN A 75 0.18 -22.20 1.68
N PRO A 76 -0.03 -23.29 2.45
CA PRO A 76 0.84 -24.47 2.39
C PRO A 76 0.71 -25.24 1.05
N LYS A 77 -0.44 -25.13 0.36
CA LYS A 77 -0.68 -25.82 -0.91
C LYS A 77 0.08 -25.16 -2.06
N SER A 78 0.00 -23.83 -2.15
CA SER A 78 0.67 -23.07 -3.22
C SER A 78 2.07 -22.60 -2.83
N LYS A 79 2.48 -22.76 -1.57
CA LYS A 79 3.71 -22.25 -0.96
C LYS A 79 3.87 -20.74 -1.12
N LYS A 80 2.77 -20.00 -1.19
CA LYS A 80 2.78 -18.53 -1.28
C LYS A 80 2.60 -17.91 0.09
N MET A 81 3.24 -16.77 0.30
CA MET A 81 3.14 -15.98 1.52
C MET A 81 2.66 -14.56 1.20
N LEU A 82 1.73 -14.08 2.02
CA LEU A 82 1.31 -12.69 2.06
C LEU A 82 1.84 -12.06 3.36
N PHE A 83 2.51 -10.94 3.24
CA PHE A 83 3.00 -10.15 4.37
C PHE A 83 2.32 -8.79 4.34
N SER A 84 1.39 -8.58 5.26
CA SER A 84 0.63 -7.35 5.42
C SER A 84 1.34 -6.38 6.34
N ILE A 85 1.30 -5.10 6.04
CA ILE A 85 1.80 -4.04 6.91
C ILE A 85 0.75 -2.93 6.98
N SER A 86 0.13 -2.75 8.16
CA SER A 86 -0.86 -1.69 8.37
C SER A 86 -0.20 -0.30 8.37
N GLY A 87 -0.95 0.70 7.97
CA GLY A 87 -0.58 2.10 8.15
C GLY A 87 -0.74 2.54 9.61
N THR A 88 -0.86 3.84 9.80
CA THR A 88 -1.20 4.45 11.10
C THR A 88 -2.66 4.20 11.43
N HIS A 89 -2.96 3.74 12.64
CA HIS A 89 -4.33 3.46 13.06
C HIS A 89 -5.14 4.74 13.32
N ASN A 90 -4.51 5.85 13.69
CA ASN A 90 -5.17 7.13 13.93
C ASN A 90 -4.82 8.14 12.84
N VAL A 91 -5.84 8.71 12.21
CA VAL A 91 -5.68 9.75 11.17
C VAL A 91 -4.97 11.00 11.71
N SER A 92 -5.16 11.33 13.02
CA SER A 92 -4.47 12.44 13.68
C SER A 92 -2.94 12.28 13.75
N ASP A 93 -2.45 11.05 13.72
CA ASP A 93 -1.03 10.74 13.90
C ASP A 93 -0.28 10.70 12.57
N ILE A 94 -0.99 10.71 11.44
CA ILE A 94 -0.42 10.68 10.09
C ILE A 94 0.62 11.80 9.90
N GLY A 95 0.32 13.01 10.38
CA GLY A 95 1.23 14.15 10.26
C GLY A 95 2.53 13.99 11.07
N THR A 96 2.44 13.36 12.24
CA THR A 96 3.58 13.07 13.12
C THR A 96 4.43 11.95 12.55
N ASP A 97 3.79 10.90 12.07
CA ASP A 97 4.46 9.74 11.45
C ASP A 97 5.20 10.14 10.16
N ILE A 98 4.60 11.02 9.34
CA ILE A 98 5.27 11.58 8.16
C ILE A 98 6.53 12.39 8.55
N LYS A 99 6.48 13.18 9.63
CA LYS A 99 7.67 13.90 10.12
C LYS A 99 8.77 12.94 10.57
N MET A 100 8.45 11.86 11.26
CA MET A 100 9.43 10.83 11.64
C MET A 100 10.06 10.15 10.44
N MET A 101 9.35 10.02 9.33
CA MET A 101 9.86 9.43 8.08
C MET A 101 10.86 10.32 7.33
N THR A 102 10.93 11.62 7.63
CA THR A 102 11.95 12.50 7.03
C THR A 102 13.39 12.09 7.39
N THR A 103 13.55 11.36 8.50
CA THR A 103 14.84 10.76 8.91
C THR A 103 15.13 9.41 8.23
N GLY A 104 14.19 8.88 7.45
CA GLY A 104 14.30 7.64 6.71
C GLY A 104 13.52 6.48 7.34
N VAL A 105 12.68 5.80 6.53
CA VAL A 105 11.84 4.67 6.96
C VAL A 105 12.64 3.55 7.59
N LYS A 106 13.82 3.24 7.05
CA LYS A 106 14.69 2.15 7.53
C LYS A 106 15.23 2.38 8.95
N SER A 107 15.22 3.60 9.46
CA SER A 107 15.63 3.92 10.83
C SER A 107 14.51 3.72 11.87
N THR A 108 13.29 3.46 11.45
CA THR A 108 12.14 3.29 12.35
C THR A 108 12.08 1.90 12.97
N ASP A 109 11.57 1.81 14.21
CA ASP A 109 11.34 0.52 14.88
C ASP A 109 10.35 -0.35 14.10
N ARG A 110 9.32 0.26 13.53
CA ARG A 110 8.32 -0.45 12.71
C ARG A 110 8.95 -1.12 11.50
N TYR A 111 9.89 -0.46 10.82
CA TYR A 111 10.62 -1.08 9.70
C TYR A 111 11.46 -2.25 10.19
N ARG A 112 12.25 -2.06 11.27
CA ARG A 112 13.09 -3.12 11.82
C ARG A 112 12.29 -4.34 12.25
N GLN A 113 11.14 -4.13 12.90
CA GLN A 113 10.22 -5.21 13.27
C GLN A 113 9.67 -5.93 12.03
N ALA A 114 9.20 -5.19 11.02
CA ALA A 114 8.68 -5.78 9.79
C ALA A 114 9.76 -6.59 9.06
N GLU A 115 10.97 -6.07 8.97
CA GLU A 115 12.11 -6.75 8.35
C GLU A 115 12.47 -8.05 9.07
N MET A 116 12.56 -8.03 10.41
CA MET A 116 12.83 -9.22 11.22
C MET A 116 11.72 -10.26 11.10
N THR A 117 10.45 -9.81 11.15
CA THR A 117 9.31 -10.72 11.03
C THR A 117 9.25 -11.38 9.67
N LEU A 118 9.45 -10.61 8.59
CA LEU A 118 9.53 -11.17 7.25
C LEU A 118 10.66 -12.20 7.13
N GLY A 119 11.83 -11.93 7.72
CA GLY A 119 12.95 -12.87 7.75
C GLY A 119 12.60 -14.17 8.49
N LYS A 120 11.99 -14.10 9.68
CA LYS A 120 11.51 -15.24 10.45
C LYS A 120 10.46 -16.05 9.69
N ALA A 121 9.49 -15.38 9.07
CA ALA A 121 8.44 -16.02 8.29
C ALA A 121 9.01 -16.78 7.08
N LYS A 122 9.98 -16.19 6.37
CA LYS A 122 10.67 -16.85 5.26
C LYS A 122 11.47 -18.07 5.73
N ALA A 123 12.15 -17.98 6.86
CA ALA A 123 12.86 -19.10 7.44
C ALA A 123 11.91 -20.23 7.89
N LYS A 124 10.76 -19.89 8.51
CA LYS A 124 9.75 -20.84 8.97
C LYS A 124 9.07 -21.60 7.82
N TYR A 125 8.69 -20.89 6.75
CA TYR A 125 7.83 -21.44 5.70
C TYR A 125 8.52 -21.76 4.38
N ASN A 126 9.72 -21.22 4.15
CA ASN A 126 10.43 -21.32 2.87
C ASN A 126 9.50 -21.11 1.66
N PRO A 127 8.79 -19.95 1.57
CA PRO A 127 7.79 -19.73 0.55
C PRO A 127 8.43 -19.66 -0.86
N SER A 128 7.73 -20.19 -1.86
CA SER A 128 8.13 -20.06 -3.26
C SER A 128 7.88 -18.66 -3.81
N HIS A 129 6.96 -17.91 -3.18
CA HIS A 129 6.63 -16.53 -3.56
C HIS A 129 6.12 -15.74 -2.35
N THR A 130 6.65 -14.55 -2.17
CA THR A 130 6.27 -13.62 -1.10
C THR A 130 5.75 -12.32 -1.68
N THR A 131 4.51 -11.96 -1.37
CA THR A 131 3.94 -10.64 -1.65
C THR A 131 3.86 -9.82 -0.37
N ALA A 132 4.60 -8.72 -0.30
CA ALA A 132 4.44 -7.71 0.76
C ALA A 132 3.47 -6.63 0.30
N TYR A 133 2.54 -6.22 1.17
CA TYR A 133 1.60 -5.16 0.83
C TYR A 133 1.28 -4.27 2.03
N GLY A 134 0.90 -3.03 1.75
CA GLY A 134 0.54 -2.08 2.80
C GLY A 134 -0.02 -0.76 2.30
N THR A 135 -0.64 -0.01 3.22
CA THR A 135 -1.19 1.33 2.95
C THR A 135 -0.45 2.40 3.73
N SER A 136 -0.43 3.64 3.25
CA SER A 136 0.14 4.78 3.96
C SER A 136 1.56 4.50 4.48
N LEU A 137 1.82 4.66 5.78
CA LEU A 137 3.09 4.31 6.42
C LEU A 137 3.47 2.83 6.18
N GLY A 138 2.51 1.90 6.29
CA GLY A 138 2.73 0.48 5.99
C GLY A 138 3.17 0.26 4.54
N GLY A 139 2.60 1.03 3.61
CA GLY A 139 3.03 1.03 2.21
C GLY A 139 4.48 1.48 2.04
N SER A 140 4.90 2.52 2.77
CA SER A 140 6.28 3.00 2.74
C SER A 140 7.26 1.97 3.32
N ILE A 141 6.86 1.26 4.38
CA ILE A 141 7.66 0.17 4.95
C ILE A 141 7.73 -1.01 3.96
N ALA A 142 6.60 -1.44 3.38
CA ALA A 142 6.56 -2.52 2.39
C ALA A 142 7.46 -2.21 1.18
N SER A 143 7.44 -0.98 0.69
CA SER A 143 8.30 -0.51 -0.40
C SER A 143 9.79 -0.71 -0.09
N LYS A 144 10.22 -0.51 1.17
CA LYS A 144 11.61 -0.69 1.60
C LYS A 144 12.03 -2.16 1.83
N LEU A 145 11.07 -3.07 1.79
CA LEU A 145 11.31 -4.52 1.86
C LEU A 145 11.37 -5.19 0.48
N GLU A 146 11.44 -4.42 -0.59
CA GLU A 146 11.45 -4.92 -1.97
C GLU A 146 12.56 -5.93 -2.27
N ASP A 147 13.73 -5.77 -1.67
CA ASP A 147 14.86 -6.70 -1.78
C ASP A 147 14.59 -8.06 -1.15
N LYS A 148 13.64 -8.14 -0.21
CA LYS A 148 13.27 -9.33 0.56
C LYS A 148 11.95 -9.99 0.12
N ALA A 149 11.18 -9.32 -0.73
CA ALA A 149 9.92 -9.81 -1.29
C ALA A 149 10.06 -10.06 -2.79
N ASP A 150 9.21 -10.92 -3.34
CA ASP A 150 9.15 -11.17 -4.79
C ASP A 150 8.24 -10.15 -5.49
N ARG A 151 7.25 -9.64 -4.75
CA ARG A 151 6.33 -8.58 -5.18
C ARG A 151 6.00 -7.66 -4.03
N VAL A 152 5.88 -6.38 -4.32
CA VAL A 152 5.40 -5.36 -3.38
C VAL A 152 4.17 -4.66 -3.96
N VAL A 153 3.13 -4.47 -3.15
CA VAL A 153 1.93 -3.72 -3.53
C VAL A 153 1.67 -2.66 -2.47
N THR A 154 1.65 -1.40 -2.89
CA THR A 154 1.42 -0.29 -1.98
C THR A 154 0.20 0.52 -2.40
N LEU A 155 -0.61 0.94 -1.42
CA LEU A 155 -1.75 1.82 -1.62
C LEU A 155 -1.52 3.13 -0.86
N ASN A 156 -1.60 4.24 -1.59
CA ASN A 156 -1.47 5.58 -1.01
C ASN A 156 -0.28 5.70 -0.03
N LYS A 157 0.86 5.09 -0.41
CA LYS A 157 2.04 5.10 0.46
C LYS A 157 2.44 6.54 0.79
N ALA A 158 2.86 6.76 2.02
CA ALA A 158 3.32 8.06 2.46
C ALA A 158 4.54 8.49 1.63
N HIS A 159 4.53 9.75 1.19
CA HIS A 159 5.62 10.31 0.40
C HIS A 159 6.86 10.52 1.26
N ILE A 160 7.97 10.01 0.80
CA ILE A 160 9.30 10.30 1.32
C ILE A 160 10.05 11.08 0.25
N PRO A 161 10.63 12.23 0.56
CA PRO A 161 11.42 12.99 -0.40
C PRO A 161 12.48 12.09 -1.07
N PHE A 162 12.61 12.19 -2.40
CA PHE A 162 13.55 11.43 -3.21
C PHE A 162 13.33 9.91 -3.26
N ASP A 163 12.21 9.40 -2.69
CA ASP A 163 11.87 7.99 -2.79
C ASP A 163 11.41 7.64 -4.21
N LYS A 164 11.88 6.49 -4.70
CA LYS A 164 11.49 5.96 -6.01
C LYS A 164 10.73 4.65 -5.82
N THR A 165 9.74 4.43 -6.67
CA THR A 165 9.07 3.14 -6.76
C THR A 165 10.04 2.11 -7.32
N GLY A 166 10.22 1.02 -6.62
CA GLY A 166 11.13 -0.05 -6.98
C GLY A 166 10.64 -0.88 -8.19
N SER A 167 11.46 -1.78 -8.67
CA SER A 167 11.17 -2.60 -9.86
C SER A 167 10.12 -3.70 -9.60
N LYS A 168 10.04 -4.18 -8.36
CA LYS A 168 9.06 -5.19 -7.90
C LYS A 168 7.82 -4.55 -7.27
N GLU A 169 7.81 -3.23 -7.08
CA GLU A 169 6.72 -2.49 -6.47
C GLU A 169 5.67 -2.09 -7.52
N THR A 170 4.40 -2.37 -7.20
CA THR A 170 3.24 -1.77 -7.84
C THR A 170 2.61 -0.79 -6.87
N ALA A 171 2.81 0.49 -7.09
CA ALA A 171 2.27 1.55 -6.26
C ALA A 171 0.93 2.04 -6.82
N ILE A 172 -0.12 1.94 -6.01
CA ILE A 172 -1.44 2.48 -6.32
C ILE A 172 -1.63 3.75 -5.50
N ARG A 173 -2.05 4.83 -6.14
CA ARG A 173 -2.39 6.07 -5.44
C ARG A 173 -3.72 6.63 -5.90
N SER A 174 -4.44 7.21 -4.99
CA SER A 174 -5.67 7.93 -5.26
C SER A 174 -5.36 9.35 -5.69
N ARG A 175 -6.04 9.83 -6.72
CA ARG A 175 -5.82 11.18 -7.27
C ARG A 175 -6.05 12.30 -6.26
N GLY A 176 -6.97 12.11 -5.31
CA GLY A 176 -7.30 13.09 -4.27
C GLY A 176 -6.52 12.91 -2.96
N ASP A 177 -5.64 11.93 -2.87
CA ASP A 177 -4.91 11.67 -1.63
C ASP A 177 -3.74 12.63 -1.45
N ILE A 178 -3.86 13.51 -0.45
CA ILE A 178 -2.85 14.52 -0.12
C ILE A 178 -1.52 13.90 0.37
N VAL A 179 -1.57 12.72 0.96
CA VAL A 179 -0.39 12.04 1.54
C VAL A 179 0.49 11.46 0.44
N SER A 180 -0.12 10.91 -0.60
CA SER A 180 0.58 10.26 -1.71
C SER A 180 0.76 11.16 -2.95
N VAL A 181 0.19 12.38 -2.94
CA VAL A 181 0.21 13.28 -4.12
C VAL A 181 1.63 13.62 -4.58
N PHE A 182 2.57 13.70 -3.67
CA PHE A 182 3.99 13.94 -3.94
C PHE A 182 4.80 12.65 -4.10
N ALA A 183 4.17 11.47 -4.00
CA ALA A 183 4.87 10.21 -4.21
C ALA A 183 5.45 10.16 -5.63
N ALA A 184 6.67 9.65 -5.75
CA ALA A 184 7.44 9.66 -6.98
C ALA A 184 6.64 9.12 -8.18
N ASN A 185 6.77 9.81 -9.31
CA ASN A 185 6.28 9.32 -10.58
C ASN A 185 7.24 8.24 -11.09
N GLY A 186 6.74 7.02 -11.28
CA GLY A 186 7.53 5.90 -11.77
C GLY A 186 6.76 5.05 -12.76
N LYS A 187 7.44 4.11 -13.44
CA LYS A 187 6.83 3.20 -14.43
C LYS A 187 5.76 2.29 -13.83
N HIS A 188 5.79 2.07 -12.52
CA HIS A 188 4.92 1.15 -11.77
C HIS A 188 3.95 1.88 -10.83
N VAL A 189 3.72 3.18 -11.05
CA VAL A 189 2.75 3.96 -10.28
C VAL A 189 1.44 4.03 -11.05
N HIS A 190 0.36 3.55 -10.42
CA HIS A 190 -1.00 3.57 -10.95
C HIS A 190 -1.82 4.61 -10.20
N THR A 191 -2.31 5.61 -10.93
CA THR A 191 -3.18 6.63 -10.33
C THR A 191 -4.63 6.31 -10.64
N ILE A 192 -5.44 6.15 -9.60
CA ILE A 192 -6.87 5.95 -9.70
C ILE A 192 -7.61 7.27 -9.43
N ALA A 193 -8.63 7.56 -10.24
CA ALA A 193 -9.49 8.73 -10.04
C ALA A 193 -10.57 8.36 -9.01
N ASN A 194 -10.68 9.15 -7.94
CA ASN A 194 -11.71 8.99 -6.92
C ASN A 194 -12.30 10.37 -6.60
N GLY A 195 -13.62 10.48 -6.64
CA GLY A 195 -14.38 11.61 -6.17
C GLY A 195 -14.10 12.96 -6.85
N ASP A 196 -14.71 13.98 -6.33
CA ASP A 196 -14.53 15.37 -6.76
C ASP A 196 -13.35 15.99 -5.97
N LEU A 197 -12.33 16.43 -6.69
CA LEU A 197 -11.16 17.08 -6.09
C LEU A 197 -11.46 18.46 -5.48
N ALA A 198 -12.61 19.05 -5.78
CA ALA A 198 -13.06 20.29 -5.16
C ALA A 198 -13.62 20.08 -3.74
N ASP A 199 -13.99 18.85 -3.37
CA ASP A 199 -14.48 18.51 -2.05
C ASP A 199 -13.32 18.12 -1.12
N PRO A 200 -13.02 18.88 -0.05
CA PRO A 200 -11.97 18.55 0.92
C PRO A 200 -12.17 17.19 1.59
N MET A 201 -13.41 16.73 1.78
CA MET A 201 -13.70 15.41 2.35
C MET A 201 -13.29 14.27 1.41
N THR A 202 -13.23 14.51 0.11
CA THR A 202 -12.72 13.55 -0.86
C THR A 202 -11.25 13.24 -0.60
N TRP A 203 -10.45 14.20 -0.14
CA TRP A 203 -9.03 14.00 0.16
C TRP A 203 -8.81 13.01 1.29
N LEU A 204 -9.60 13.13 2.38
CA LEU A 204 -9.53 12.21 3.52
C LEU A 204 -10.02 10.79 3.13
N ARG A 205 -11.13 10.71 2.40
CA ARG A 205 -11.69 9.42 1.93
C ARG A 205 -10.80 8.74 0.90
N SER A 206 -10.09 9.51 0.09
CA SER A 206 -9.19 8.98 -0.94
C SER A 206 -7.93 8.33 -0.37
N HIS A 207 -7.56 8.62 0.88
CA HIS A 207 -6.38 8.02 1.51
C HIS A 207 -6.58 6.56 1.92
N GLY A 208 -7.81 6.19 2.29
CA GLY A 208 -8.15 4.85 2.77
C GLY A 208 -8.26 3.76 1.69
N SER A 209 -8.42 2.53 2.13
CA SER A 209 -8.62 1.36 1.25
C SER A 209 -9.89 1.45 0.40
N ASP A 210 -10.90 2.22 0.83
CA ASP A 210 -12.14 2.42 0.08
C ASP A 210 -11.92 3.01 -1.32
N SER A 211 -10.78 3.65 -1.54
CA SER A 211 -10.36 4.17 -2.84
C SER A 211 -10.26 3.09 -3.93
N ILE A 212 -10.01 1.83 -3.56
CA ILE A 212 -9.88 0.68 -4.48
C ILE A 212 -11.06 -0.30 -4.40
N LYS A 213 -12.11 0.01 -3.62
CA LYS A 213 -13.29 -0.84 -3.48
C LYS A 213 -13.94 -1.13 -4.85
N GLY A 214 -14.17 -2.40 -5.14
CA GLY A 214 -14.81 -2.83 -6.40
C GLY A 214 -13.99 -2.60 -7.66
N LYS A 215 -12.68 -2.28 -7.55
CA LYS A 215 -11.80 -2.09 -8.72
C LYS A 215 -11.31 -3.42 -9.33
N GLY A 216 -11.51 -4.55 -8.64
CA GLY A 216 -11.08 -5.87 -9.11
C GLY A 216 -9.57 -6.04 -9.14
N TYR A 217 -8.88 -5.58 -8.11
CA TYR A 217 -7.45 -5.78 -7.91
C TYR A 217 -7.21 -6.98 -7.00
N PHE A 218 -6.38 -7.94 -7.42
CA PHE A 218 -6.13 -9.17 -6.67
C PHE A 218 -4.65 -9.38 -6.39
N ILE A 219 -4.36 -10.05 -5.26
CA ILE A 219 -3.02 -10.50 -4.83
C ILE A 219 -3.07 -11.98 -4.40
N GLY A 220 -1.92 -12.59 -4.20
CA GLY A 220 -1.79 -13.97 -3.72
C GLY A 220 -1.38 -14.99 -4.77
#